data_ddda268935506170ff56d7e572cf5b11
#
_entry.id   ddda268935506170ff56d7e572cf5b11
#
_cell.length_a   1.000
_cell.length_b   1.000
_cell.length_c   1.000
_cell.angle_alpha   90.00
_cell.angle_beta   90.00
_cell.angle_gamma   90.00
#
_symmetry.space_group_name_H-M   'P 1'
#
loop_
_entity.id
_entity.type
_entity.pdbx_description
1 polymer ?
#
loop_
_entity_poly.entity_id
_entity_poly.type
_entity_poly.pdbx_seq_one_letter_code
_entity_poly.pdbx_strand_id
1 'polypeptide(L)'
;GGGRGMRVVRTEAALITSVNMTREEARVAFGNPTVYMEKFLENPRHIEIQVLSDNFQNAVYLGERDCSMQRRNQKVLEEAPAFGIPRKLIDRLGNRCVEACRRIGYRGAGTFEFLYENGEFYFIEMNTRVQVEHPVTEMITGVDIVREQIRIAAGERLSVRQRDITMRGHAIECRINAEDPSRNFAPCPGTLVSLHLPGGPGVRVDSAAYQGYKICLLYTSPSPRDGATS
;
A
#
# COMPACT_ATOMS: atom_id res chain seq x y z
N GLY A 1 -2.01 -3.17 -16.15
CA GLY A 1 -2.22 -2.79 -14.85
C GLY A 1 -3.63 -2.49 -14.38
N GLY A 2 -3.78 -2.43 -13.06
CA GLY A 2 -5.02 -2.04 -12.42
C GLY A 2 -6.18 -3.02 -12.58
N GLY A 3 -5.91 -4.31 -12.72
CA GLY A 3 -6.94 -5.36 -12.85
C GLY A 3 -7.57 -5.46 -14.25
N ARG A 4 -7.17 -4.63 -15.20
CA ARG A 4 -7.68 -4.69 -16.57
C ARG A 4 -7.03 -5.84 -17.34
N GLY A 5 -7.85 -6.66 -18.02
CA GLY A 5 -7.37 -7.82 -18.78
C GLY A 5 -7.04 -9.05 -17.94
N MET A 6 -7.40 -9.06 -16.64
CA MET A 6 -7.25 -10.24 -15.78
C MET A 6 -8.41 -11.21 -15.98
N ARG A 7 -8.09 -12.52 -16.04
CA ARG A 7 -9.08 -13.59 -16.10
C ARG A 7 -8.73 -14.71 -15.15
N VAL A 8 -9.71 -15.13 -14.38
CA VAL A 8 -9.60 -16.31 -13.52
C VAL A 8 -9.91 -17.55 -14.36
N VAL A 9 -8.96 -18.48 -14.41
CA VAL A 9 -9.09 -19.74 -15.13
C VAL A 9 -9.14 -20.88 -14.13
N ARG A 10 -10.25 -21.60 -14.10
CA ARG A 10 -10.49 -22.70 -13.14
C ARG A 10 -10.37 -24.09 -13.74
N THR A 11 -10.31 -24.19 -15.06
CA THR A 11 -10.22 -25.46 -15.76
C THR A 11 -9.20 -25.39 -16.90
N GLU A 12 -8.52 -26.48 -17.17
CA GLU A 12 -7.57 -26.58 -18.28
C GLU A 12 -8.24 -26.28 -19.63
N ALA A 13 -9.47 -26.73 -19.82
CA ALA A 13 -10.23 -26.48 -21.05
C ALA A 13 -10.45 -24.99 -21.34
N ALA A 14 -10.58 -24.15 -20.31
CA ALA A 14 -10.78 -22.70 -20.44
C ALA A 14 -9.46 -21.94 -20.67
N LEU A 15 -8.30 -22.56 -20.44
CA LEU A 15 -7.01 -21.88 -20.41
C LEU A 15 -6.66 -21.21 -21.74
N ILE A 16 -6.68 -21.98 -22.82
CA ILE A 16 -6.27 -21.51 -24.17
C ILE A 16 -7.13 -20.34 -24.63
N THR A 17 -8.46 -20.47 -24.46
CA THR A 17 -9.40 -19.40 -24.83
C THR A 17 -9.14 -18.14 -24.01
N SER A 18 -8.97 -18.27 -22.70
CA SER A 18 -8.70 -17.14 -21.80
C SER A 18 -7.38 -16.44 -22.10
N VAL A 19 -6.33 -17.21 -22.38
CA VAL A 19 -5.03 -16.65 -22.79
C VAL A 19 -5.15 -15.85 -24.09
N ASN A 20 -5.80 -16.43 -25.12
CA ASN A 20 -5.96 -15.75 -26.41
C ASN A 20 -6.77 -14.45 -26.30
N MET A 21 -7.87 -14.48 -25.55
CA MET A 21 -8.67 -13.27 -25.29
C MET A 21 -7.88 -12.21 -24.55
N THR A 22 -7.12 -12.60 -23.49
CA THR A 22 -6.31 -11.67 -22.71
C THR A 22 -5.16 -11.07 -23.55
N ARG A 23 -4.53 -11.87 -24.42
CA ARG A 23 -3.49 -11.40 -25.35
C ARG A 23 -4.03 -10.35 -26.32
N GLU A 24 -5.22 -10.58 -26.89
CA GLU A 24 -5.83 -9.65 -27.81
C GLU A 24 -6.21 -8.33 -27.11
N GLU A 25 -6.78 -8.40 -25.90
CA GLU A 25 -7.06 -7.21 -25.09
C GLU A 25 -5.77 -6.44 -24.75
N ALA A 26 -4.71 -7.16 -24.36
CA ALA A 26 -3.42 -6.54 -24.04
C ALA A 26 -2.82 -5.85 -25.29
N ARG A 27 -2.92 -6.48 -26.45
CA ARG A 27 -2.47 -5.90 -27.72
C ARG A 27 -3.19 -4.60 -28.04
N VAL A 28 -4.52 -4.58 -27.91
CA VAL A 28 -5.34 -3.40 -28.19
C VAL A 28 -5.10 -2.28 -27.17
N ALA A 29 -5.03 -2.63 -25.88
CA ALA A 29 -4.95 -1.64 -24.82
C ALA A 29 -3.54 -1.09 -24.56
N PHE A 30 -2.50 -1.89 -24.83
CA PHE A 30 -1.11 -1.58 -24.44
C PHE A 30 -0.11 -1.74 -25.59
N GLY A 31 -0.55 -2.14 -26.79
CA GLY A 31 0.33 -2.43 -27.93
C GLY A 31 1.24 -3.66 -27.75
N ASN A 32 1.11 -4.39 -26.64
CA ASN A 32 1.93 -5.55 -26.33
C ASN A 32 1.03 -6.73 -25.90
N PRO A 33 1.07 -7.88 -26.63
CA PRO A 33 0.24 -9.04 -26.36
C PRO A 33 0.84 -9.99 -25.29
N THR A 34 1.92 -9.61 -24.63
CA THR A 34 2.54 -10.45 -23.60
C THR A 34 1.62 -10.59 -22.40
N VAL A 35 1.39 -11.82 -21.97
CA VAL A 35 0.62 -12.17 -20.78
C VAL A 35 1.43 -13.11 -19.89
N TYR A 36 1.11 -13.13 -18.61
CA TYR A 36 1.68 -14.05 -17.64
C TYR A 36 0.56 -14.69 -16.81
N MET A 37 0.88 -15.76 -16.14
CA MET A 37 -0.04 -16.45 -15.23
C MET A 37 0.45 -16.34 -13.81
N GLU A 38 -0.50 -16.16 -12.91
CA GLU A 38 -0.26 -16.11 -11.47
C GLU A 38 -1.18 -17.11 -10.78
N LYS A 39 -0.78 -17.57 -9.59
CA LYS A 39 -1.66 -18.34 -8.73
C LYS A 39 -2.84 -17.47 -8.32
N PHE A 40 -4.06 -17.96 -8.56
CA PHE A 40 -5.26 -17.32 -8.06
C PHE A 40 -5.49 -17.70 -6.59
N LEU A 41 -5.76 -16.71 -5.77
CA LEU A 41 -6.17 -16.85 -4.38
C LEU A 41 -7.64 -16.49 -4.25
N GLU A 42 -8.40 -17.30 -3.50
CA GLU A 42 -9.87 -17.14 -3.45
C GLU A 42 -10.31 -15.99 -2.54
N ASN A 43 -9.73 -15.90 -1.34
CA ASN A 43 -10.10 -14.93 -0.32
C ASN A 43 -8.86 -14.36 0.40
N PRO A 44 -7.91 -13.78 -0.33
CA PRO A 44 -6.69 -13.28 0.28
C PRO A 44 -6.93 -11.99 1.05
N ARG A 45 -6.16 -11.80 2.13
CA ARG A 45 -5.97 -10.51 2.77
C ARG A 45 -4.75 -9.80 2.15
N HIS A 46 -4.83 -8.48 2.03
CA HIS A 46 -3.72 -7.65 1.57
C HIS A 46 -2.91 -7.18 2.77
N ILE A 47 -1.75 -7.80 2.97
CA ILE A 47 -0.86 -7.52 4.11
C ILE A 47 0.42 -6.88 3.61
N GLU A 48 0.86 -5.83 4.30
CA GLU A 48 2.04 -5.07 3.93
C GLU A 48 3.06 -5.04 5.05
N ILE A 49 4.34 -5.08 4.70
CA ILE A 49 5.45 -4.91 5.65
C ILE A 49 6.15 -3.59 5.36
N GLN A 50 6.09 -2.65 6.32
CA GLN A 50 6.81 -1.39 6.24
C GLN A 50 8.29 -1.60 6.56
N VAL A 51 9.17 -1.09 5.72
CA VAL A 51 10.61 -1.10 5.95
C VAL A 51 11.23 0.29 5.89
N LEU A 52 12.34 0.45 6.59
CA LEU A 52 13.26 1.58 6.46
C LEU A 52 14.67 1.03 6.28
N SER A 53 15.47 1.63 5.41
CA SER A 53 16.86 1.22 5.15
C SER A 53 17.74 2.43 4.86
N ASP A 54 18.95 2.45 5.44
CA ASP A 54 19.91 3.54 5.29
C ASP A 54 21.06 3.21 4.31
N ASN A 55 21.97 4.17 4.15
CA ASN A 55 23.15 4.04 3.29
C ASN A 55 24.24 3.11 3.87
N PHE A 56 24.07 2.60 5.10
CA PHE A 56 25.06 1.84 5.85
C PHE A 56 24.66 0.38 6.04
N GLN A 57 23.74 -0.12 5.19
CA GLN A 57 23.18 -1.47 5.26
C GLN A 57 22.36 -1.76 6.53
N ASN A 58 22.01 -0.73 7.31
CA ASN A 58 21.03 -0.92 8.36
C ASN A 58 19.63 -0.93 7.73
N ALA A 59 18.85 -1.91 8.08
CA ALA A 59 17.46 -2.00 7.66
C ALA A 59 16.62 -2.56 8.80
N VAL A 60 15.42 -2.02 8.95
CA VAL A 60 14.42 -2.44 9.95
C VAL A 60 13.06 -2.60 9.30
N TYR A 61 12.21 -3.44 9.90
CA TYR A 61 10.78 -3.46 9.59
C TYR A 61 9.99 -2.89 10.78
N LEU A 62 8.91 -2.18 10.47
CA LEU A 62 8.08 -1.46 11.44
C LEU A 62 6.74 -2.16 11.69
N GLY A 63 6.68 -3.46 11.45
CA GLY A 63 5.45 -4.23 11.53
C GLY A 63 4.69 -4.27 10.21
N GLU A 64 3.46 -4.71 10.31
CA GLU A 64 2.56 -4.90 9.18
C GLU A 64 1.34 -4.01 9.27
N ARG A 65 0.71 -3.83 8.11
CA ARG A 65 -0.63 -3.27 7.93
C ARG A 65 -1.52 -4.27 7.22
N ASP A 66 -2.80 -4.22 7.54
CA ASP A 66 -3.85 -4.85 6.75
C ASP A 66 -4.56 -3.79 5.89
N CYS A 67 -4.51 -3.98 4.61
CA CYS A 67 -5.12 -3.10 3.61
C CYS A 67 -6.15 -3.84 2.74
N SER A 68 -6.80 -4.85 3.32
CA SER A 68 -7.76 -5.70 2.60
C SER A 68 -9.06 -4.98 2.25
N MET A 69 -9.44 -3.94 3.01
CA MET A 69 -10.65 -3.18 2.74
C MET A 69 -10.42 -2.24 1.54
N GLN A 70 -10.82 -2.71 0.39
CA GLN A 70 -10.60 -2.03 -0.88
C GLN A 70 -11.90 -1.87 -1.66
N ARG A 71 -11.98 -0.82 -2.47
CA ARG A 71 -13.04 -0.62 -3.44
C ARG A 71 -12.42 -0.42 -4.82
N ARG A 72 -12.75 -1.28 -5.79
CA ARG A 72 -12.19 -1.26 -7.15
C ARG A 72 -10.64 -1.27 -7.14
N ASN A 73 -10.05 -2.14 -6.31
CA ASN A 73 -8.60 -2.26 -6.10
C ASN A 73 -7.93 -1.00 -5.51
N GLN A 74 -8.70 -0.10 -4.91
CA GLN A 74 -8.18 1.05 -4.17
C GLN A 74 -8.41 0.83 -2.67
N LYS A 75 -7.37 0.97 -1.88
CA LYS A 75 -7.44 0.92 -0.42
C LYS A 75 -8.32 2.06 0.09
N VAL A 76 -9.23 1.77 1.01
CA VAL A 76 -10.16 2.76 1.59
C VAL A 76 -10.09 2.80 3.12
N LEU A 77 -9.65 1.69 3.71
CA LEU A 77 -9.44 1.57 5.14
C LEU A 77 -8.23 0.66 5.38
N GLU A 78 -7.32 1.13 6.23
CA GLU A 78 -6.11 0.40 6.60
C GLU A 78 -6.01 0.31 8.12
N GLU A 79 -5.47 -0.80 8.61
CA GLU A 79 -5.25 -1.00 10.05
C GLU A 79 -3.86 -1.57 10.36
N ALA A 80 -3.37 -1.25 11.55
CA ALA A 80 -2.14 -1.80 12.09
C ALA A 80 -2.27 -2.01 13.61
N PRO A 81 -1.78 -3.15 14.14
CA PRO A 81 -1.31 -4.34 13.43
C PRO A 81 -2.46 -5.13 12.80
N ALA A 82 -2.15 -6.02 11.85
CA ALA A 82 -3.14 -6.89 11.22
C ALA A 82 -3.72 -7.88 12.24
N PHE A 83 -5.05 -7.88 12.37
CA PHE A 83 -5.74 -8.76 13.32
C PHE A 83 -5.61 -10.23 12.92
N GLY A 84 -5.42 -11.12 13.93
CA GLY A 84 -5.52 -12.57 13.76
C GLY A 84 -4.37 -13.25 13.00
N ILE A 85 -3.29 -12.53 12.66
CA ILE A 85 -2.08 -13.13 12.08
C ILE A 85 -1.07 -13.39 13.20
N PRO A 86 -0.56 -14.64 13.35
CA PRO A 86 0.42 -14.94 14.38
C PRO A 86 1.69 -14.08 14.27
N ARG A 87 2.06 -13.41 15.35
CA ARG A 87 3.23 -12.52 15.40
C ARG A 87 4.49 -13.16 14.84
N LYS A 88 4.72 -14.44 15.17
CA LYS A 88 5.89 -15.21 14.68
C LYS A 88 5.97 -15.29 13.14
N LEU A 89 4.83 -15.31 12.45
CA LEU A 89 4.81 -15.31 10.98
C LEU A 89 5.23 -13.94 10.45
N ILE A 90 4.71 -12.86 11.05
CA ILE A 90 5.07 -11.48 10.67
C ILE A 90 6.55 -11.22 10.94
N ASP A 91 7.07 -11.63 12.09
CA ASP A 91 8.48 -11.42 12.42
C ASP A 91 9.41 -12.15 11.42
N ARG A 92 9.05 -13.37 11.04
CA ARG A 92 9.77 -14.12 10.01
C ARG A 92 9.73 -13.41 8.65
N LEU A 93 8.56 -12.91 8.27
CA LEU A 93 8.37 -12.17 7.01
C LEU A 93 9.12 -10.85 7.03
N GLY A 94 8.99 -10.07 8.10
CA GLY A 94 9.68 -8.80 8.28
C GLY A 94 11.20 -8.94 8.20
N ASN A 95 11.76 -9.97 8.84
CA ASN A 95 13.19 -10.26 8.75
C ASN A 95 13.63 -10.61 7.32
N ARG A 96 12.80 -11.31 6.54
CA ARG A 96 13.07 -11.57 5.11
C ARG A 96 13.06 -10.28 4.29
N CYS A 97 12.12 -9.37 4.56
CA CYS A 97 12.07 -8.06 3.90
C CYS A 97 13.31 -7.22 4.22
N VAL A 98 13.75 -7.21 5.47
CA VAL A 98 15.00 -6.55 5.91
C VAL A 98 16.22 -7.12 5.20
N GLU A 99 16.31 -8.44 5.11
CA GLU A 99 17.41 -9.11 4.40
C GLU A 99 17.39 -8.77 2.90
N ALA A 100 16.21 -8.74 2.27
CA ALA A 100 16.06 -8.31 0.88
C ALA A 100 16.56 -6.87 0.69
N CYS A 101 16.17 -5.93 1.56
CA CYS A 101 16.65 -4.54 1.51
C CYS A 101 18.17 -4.46 1.57
N ARG A 102 18.82 -5.23 2.46
CA ARG A 102 20.28 -5.27 2.57
C ARG A 102 20.95 -5.80 1.31
N ARG A 103 20.44 -6.90 0.75
CA ARG A 103 21.00 -7.51 -0.46
C ARG A 103 20.93 -6.63 -1.70
N ILE A 104 19.83 -5.90 -1.87
CA ILE A 104 19.66 -5.00 -3.03
C ILE A 104 20.23 -3.59 -2.79
N GLY A 105 20.73 -3.30 -1.59
CA GLY A 105 21.22 -1.97 -1.22
C GLY A 105 20.11 -0.92 -1.20
N TYR A 106 18.89 -1.32 -0.78
CA TYR A 106 17.74 -0.40 -0.71
C TYR A 106 18.00 0.74 0.28
N ARG A 107 17.44 1.93 -0.04
CA ARG A 107 17.56 3.15 0.78
C ARG A 107 16.25 3.90 0.84
N GLY A 108 15.87 4.36 2.03
CA GLY A 108 14.63 5.10 2.25
C GLY A 108 13.53 4.24 2.87
N ALA A 109 12.31 4.76 2.82
CA ALA A 109 11.10 4.02 3.21
C ALA A 109 10.58 3.20 2.03
N GLY A 110 10.15 1.98 2.32
CA GLY A 110 9.52 1.10 1.33
C GLY A 110 8.52 0.18 1.99
N THR A 111 7.69 -0.43 1.17
CA THR A 111 6.65 -1.35 1.62
C THR A 111 6.65 -2.57 0.73
N PHE A 112 6.77 -3.76 1.33
CA PHE A 112 6.56 -5.03 0.63
C PHE A 112 5.09 -5.43 0.79
N GLU A 113 4.41 -5.65 -0.31
CA GLU A 113 3.00 -6.06 -0.36
C GLU A 113 2.86 -7.55 -0.61
N PHE A 114 1.93 -8.17 0.13
CA PHE A 114 1.67 -9.61 0.08
C PHE A 114 0.17 -9.88 0.08
N LEU A 115 -0.22 -10.94 -0.59
CA LEU A 115 -1.49 -11.61 -0.35
C LEU A 115 -1.30 -12.68 0.73
N TYR A 116 -2.16 -12.69 1.73
CA TYR A 116 -2.13 -13.67 2.81
C TYR A 116 -3.39 -14.54 2.77
N GLU A 117 -3.20 -15.84 2.65
CA GLU A 117 -4.30 -16.79 2.66
C GLU A 117 -3.83 -18.12 3.27
N ASN A 118 -4.65 -18.72 4.13
CA ASN A 118 -4.40 -20.03 4.73
C ASN A 118 -3.01 -20.18 5.41
N GLY A 119 -2.52 -19.13 6.06
CA GLY A 119 -1.24 -19.15 6.77
C GLY A 119 -0.01 -18.87 5.91
N GLU A 120 -0.19 -18.63 4.61
CA GLU A 120 0.89 -18.39 3.66
C GLU A 120 0.86 -16.97 3.11
N PHE A 121 2.06 -16.41 2.87
CA PHE A 121 2.24 -15.10 2.25
C PHE A 121 2.74 -15.25 0.82
N TYR A 122 2.10 -14.57 -0.10
CA TYR A 122 2.46 -14.51 -1.52
C TYR A 122 2.87 -13.08 -1.86
N PHE A 123 4.12 -12.88 -2.26
CA PHE A 123 4.64 -11.56 -2.62
C PHE A 123 3.97 -11.03 -3.89
N ILE A 124 3.57 -9.76 -3.85
CA ILE A 124 3.01 -9.05 -5.01
C ILE A 124 4.05 -8.09 -5.58
N GLU A 125 4.39 -7.07 -4.79
CA GLU A 125 5.28 -6.01 -5.23
C GLU A 125 5.98 -5.31 -4.06
N MET A 126 6.98 -4.50 -4.37
CA MET A 126 7.58 -3.55 -3.43
C MET A 126 7.30 -2.13 -3.91
N ASN A 127 6.67 -1.34 -3.05
CA ASN A 127 6.55 0.09 -3.25
C ASN A 127 7.77 0.80 -2.67
N THR A 128 8.58 1.40 -3.55
CA THR A 128 9.84 2.05 -3.19
C THR A 128 9.65 3.52 -2.81
N ARG A 129 8.68 3.80 -2.00
CA ARG A 129 8.26 5.13 -1.54
C ARG A 129 7.50 5.02 -0.22
N VAL A 130 7.24 6.17 0.42
CA VAL A 130 6.22 6.25 1.47
C VAL A 130 4.83 6.05 0.83
N GLN A 131 3.92 5.42 1.56
CA GLN A 131 2.53 5.22 1.14
C GLN A 131 1.58 6.08 1.98
N VAL A 132 0.34 6.25 1.50
CA VAL A 132 -0.68 7.03 2.21
C VAL A 132 -0.91 6.46 3.61
N GLU A 133 -0.94 5.15 3.75
CA GLU A 133 -1.23 4.38 4.96
C GLU A 133 -0.08 4.28 5.97
N HIS A 134 1.02 5.04 5.79
CA HIS A 134 2.11 5.08 6.77
C HIS A 134 1.69 5.57 8.16
N PRO A 135 0.67 6.44 8.32
CA PRO A 135 0.26 6.95 9.62
C PRO A 135 -0.13 5.87 10.63
N VAL A 136 -0.81 4.80 10.21
CA VAL A 136 -1.19 3.72 11.14
C VAL A 136 0.04 3.03 11.73
N THR A 137 1.11 2.86 10.95
CA THR A 137 2.38 2.33 11.44
C THR A 137 3.06 3.30 12.40
N GLU A 138 3.09 4.59 12.08
CA GLU A 138 3.66 5.63 12.95
C GLU A 138 2.94 5.70 14.30
N MET A 139 1.60 5.65 14.28
CA MET A 139 0.78 5.70 15.49
C MET A 139 1.06 4.56 16.47
N ILE A 140 1.32 3.35 15.99
CA ILE A 140 1.57 2.19 16.85
C ILE A 140 3.04 1.97 17.20
N THR A 141 3.99 2.50 16.41
CA THR A 141 5.43 2.32 16.63
C THR A 141 6.10 3.54 17.25
N GLY A 142 5.52 4.74 17.05
CA GLY A 142 6.15 6.00 17.43
C GLY A 142 7.32 6.40 16.53
N VAL A 143 7.54 5.70 15.40
CA VAL A 143 8.61 6.02 14.45
C VAL A 143 8.06 6.93 13.37
N ASP A 144 8.59 8.13 13.23
CA ASP A 144 8.27 9.09 12.17
C ASP A 144 8.98 8.68 10.87
N ILE A 145 8.24 8.04 9.96
CA ILE A 145 8.77 7.46 8.73
C ILE A 145 9.26 8.55 7.77
N VAL A 146 8.53 9.65 7.65
CA VAL A 146 8.89 10.76 6.77
C VAL A 146 10.18 11.45 7.24
N ARG A 147 10.30 11.66 8.55
CA ARG A 147 11.52 12.19 9.16
C ARG A 147 12.71 11.28 8.92
N GLU A 148 12.55 9.97 9.09
CA GLU A 148 13.61 9.00 8.81
C GLU A 148 14.01 9.01 7.32
N GLN A 149 13.06 9.15 6.38
CA GLN A 149 13.39 9.31 4.96
C GLN A 149 14.28 10.53 4.70
N ILE A 150 13.96 11.67 5.31
CA ILE A 150 14.75 12.91 5.16
C ILE A 150 16.15 12.71 5.73
N ARG A 151 16.28 12.08 6.89
CA ARG A 151 17.57 11.77 7.52
C ARG A 151 18.42 10.84 6.67
N ILE A 152 17.82 9.77 6.14
CA ILE A 152 18.48 8.83 5.23
C ILE A 152 18.98 9.55 3.96
N ALA A 153 18.13 10.43 3.39
CA ALA A 153 18.50 11.24 2.23
C ALA A 153 19.65 12.22 2.52
N ALA A 154 19.71 12.73 3.74
CA ALA A 154 20.83 13.56 4.23
C ALA A 154 22.12 12.75 4.51
N GLY A 155 22.10 11.43 4.31
CA GLY A 155 23.25 10.56 4.53
C GLY A 155 23.41 10.10 5.98
N GLU A 156 22.41 10.30 6.83
CA GLU A 156 22.44 9.84 8.22
C GLU A 156 22.10 8.35 8.35
N ARG A 157 22.51 7.76 9.48
CA ARG A 157 22.09 6.42 9.87
C ARG A 157 20.65 6.44 10.39
N LEU A 158 19.95 5.31 10.26
CA LEU A 158 18.67 5.10 10.94
C LEU A 158 18.81 5.44 12.45
N SER A 159 17.82 6.17 12.97
CA SER A 159 17.77 6.55 14.39
C SER A 159 17.30 5.41 15.29
N VAL A 160 16.70 4.37 14.70
CA VAL A 160 16.11 3.24 15.40
C VAL A 160 16.77 1.92 14.98
N ARG A 161 16.84 0.97 15.90
CA ARG A 161 17.27 -0.40 15.63
C ARG A 161 16.08 -1.32 15.78
N GLN A 162 16.10 -2.48 15.16
CA GLN A 162 14.99 -3.43 15.20
C GLN A 162 14.54 -3.76 16.64
N ARG A 163 15.46 -3.88 17.57
CA ARG A 163 15.17 -4.17 18.99
C ARG A 163 14.48 -3.03 19.74
N ASP A 164 14.56 -1.82 19.22
CA ASP A 164 13.99 -0.62 19.83
C ASP A 164 12.54 -0.37 19.36
N ILE A 165 12.12 -1.09 18.30
CA ILE A 165 10.78 -0.97 17.72
C ILE A 165 9.81 -1.83 18.51
N THR A 166 8.83 -1.17 19.11
CA THR A 166 7.73 -1.82 19.83
C THR A 166 6.39 -1.34 19.28
N MET A 167 5.48 -2.26 19.01
CA MET A 167 4.11 -1.91 18.61
C MET A 167 3.22 -1.79 19.83
N ARG A 168 2.48 -0.69 19.94
CA ARG A 168 1.59 -0.39 21.06
C ARG A 168 0.22 0.04 20.54
N GLY A 169 -0.82 -0.61 21.05
CA GLY A 169 -2.18 -0.30 20.67
C GLY A 169 -2.56 -0.78 19.27
N HIS A 170 -3.51 -0.09 18.68
CA HIS A 170 -4.06 -0.35 17.36
C HIS A 170 -4.44 0.98 16.70
N ALA A 171 -4.23 1.11 15.40
CA ALA A 171 -4.60 2.28 14.64
C ALA A 171 -5.37 1.89 13.37
N ILE A 172 -6.37 2.68 13.03
CA ILE A 172 -7.17 2.53 11.81
C ILE A 172 -7.14 3.85 11.07
N GLU A 173 -6.85 3.79 9.79
CA GLU A 173 -6.92 4.92 8.87
C GLU A 173 -8.12 4.78 7.95
N CYS A 174 -8.80 5.90 7.70
CA CYS A 174 -9.86 5.99 6.72
C CYS A 174 -9.47 7.04 5.68
N ARG A 175 -9.48 6.67 4.41
CA ARG A 175 -9.29 7.63 3.32
C ARG A 175 -10.57 8.38 3.05
N ILE A 176 -10.51 9.70 3.14
CA ILE A 176 -11.65 10.57 2.83
C ILE A 176 -11.47 11.12 1.42
N ASN A 177 -12.28 10.61 0.50
CA ASN A 177 -12.20 10.94 -0.92
C ASN A 177 -13.35 11.86 -1.34
N ALA A 178 -13.09 12.75 -2.32
CA ALA A 178 -14.13 13.56 -2.95
C ALA A 178 -14.90 12.72 -3.99
N GLU A 179 -15.88 11.97 -3.51
CA GLU A 179 -16.69 11.02 -4.27
C GLU A 179 -18.16 11.16 -3.90
N ASP A 180 -19.04 10.84 -4.84
CA ASP A 180 -20.48 10.85 -4.64
C ASP A 180 -21.02 9.43 -4.45
N PRO A 181 -21.42 9.04 -3.23
CA PRO A 181 -21.96 7.69 -2.97
C PRO A 181 -23.22 7.38 -3.75
N SER A 182 -24.07 8.37 -4.03
CA SER A 182 -25.32 8.19 -4.78
C SER A 182 -25.07 7.86 -6.25
N ARG A 183 -23.91 8.22 -6.78
CA ARG A 183 -23.46 7.94 -8.15
C ARG A 183 -22.36 6.87 -8.17
N ASN A 184 -22.50 5.85 -7.34
CA ASN A 184 -21.59 4.73 -7.26
C ASN A 184 -20.13 5.20 -7.02
N PHE A 185 -19.97 6.16 -6.11
CA PHE A 185 -18.67 6.76 -5.76
C PHE A 185 -17.92 7.34 -6.96
N ALA A 186 -18.64 7.95 -7.90
CA ALA A 186 -18.00 8.70 -8.97
C ALA A 186 -17.22 9.89 -8.37
N PRO A 187 -16.04 10.22 -8.92
CA PRO A 187 -15.30 11.41 -8.49
C PRO A 187 -16.17 12.66 -8.53
N CYS A 188 -16.11 13.44 -7.47
CA CYS A 188 -16.92 14.66 -7.30
C CYS A 188 -15.99 15.86 -7.01
N PRO A 189 -15.26 16.37 -8.02
CA PRO A 189 -14.41 17.56 -7.85
C PRO A 189 -15.24 18.80 -7.57
N GLY A 190 -14.67 19.76 -6.86
CA GLY A 190 -15.37 20.98 -6.52
C GLY A 190 -14.67 21.79 -5.43
N THR A 191 -15.31 22.85 -4.99
CA THR A 191 -14.79 23.67 -3.89
C THR A 191 -15.38 23.21 -2.57
N LEU A 192 -14.56 23.01 -1.55
CA LEU A 192 -14.99 22.70 -0.20
C LEU A 192 -15.67 23.92 0.41
N VAL A 193 -16.99 23.88 0.51
CA VAL A 193 -17.80 24.98 1.08
C VAL A 193 -17.56 25.08 2.59
N SER A 194 -17.48 23.93 3.25
CA SER A 194 -17.13 23.83 4.66
C SER A 194 -16.27 22.60 4.90
N LEU A 195 -15.39 22.67 5.89
CA LEU A 195 -14.55 21.56 6.32
C LEU A 195 -14.52 21.54 7.85
N HIS A 196 -14.87 20.41 8.43
CA HIS A 196 -14.74 20.16 9.85
C HIS A 196 -13.94 18.89 10.06
N LEU A 197 -12.70 19.03 10.52
CA LEU A 197 -11.83 17.92 10.78
C LEU A 197 -12.10 17.34 12.18
N PRO A 198 -12.18 16.01 12.34
CA PRO A 198 -12.27 15.40 13.64
C PRO A 198 -11.01 15.68 14.47
N GLY A 199 -11.12 15.64 15.78
CA GLY A 199 -10.00 15.87 16.68
C GLY A 199 -10.21 15.19 18.03
N GLY A 200 -9.19 15.25 18.89
CA GLY A 200 -9.20 14.67 20.23
C GLY A 200 -8.08 13.67 20.44
N PRO A 201 -7.95 13.08 21.65
CA PRO A 201 -6.93 12.10 21.97
C PRO A 201 -6.97 10.89 21.02
N GLY A 202 -5.82 10.56 20.41
CA GLY A 202 -5.71 9.44 19.49
C GLY A 202 -6.22 9.69 18.06
N VAL A 203 -6.67 10.91 17.74
CA VAL A 203 -7.10 11.29 16.39
C VAL A 203 -5.98 12.04 15.69
N ARG A 204 -5.57 11.55 14.53
CA ARG A 204 -4.64 12.21 13.60
C ARG A 204 -5.35 12.48 12.28
N VAL A 205 -5.12 13.64 11.71
CA VAL A 205 -5.63 14.01 10.38
C VAL A 205 -4.48 14.53 9.55
N ASP A 206 -4.17 13.83 8.46
CA ASP A 206 -3.18 14.25 7.48
C ASP A 206 -3.93 14.78 6.25
N SER A 207 -3.95 16.08 6.06
CA SER A 207 -4.70 16.73 4.98
C SER A 207 -4.10 18.08 4.63
N ALA A 208 -4.12 18.39 3.32
CA ALA A 208 -3.85 19.73 2.82
C ALA A 208 -5.15 20.54 2.58
N ALA A 209 -6.33 19.96 2.85
CA ALA A 209 -7.61 20.58 2.60
C ALA A 209 -7.95 21.65 3.66
N TYR A 210 -8.59 22.71 3.21
CA TYR A 210 -9.13 23.79 4.04
C TYR A 210 -10.44 24.32 3.43
N GLN A 211 -11.21 25.08 4.16
CA GLN A 211 -12.42 25.70 3.62
C GLN A 211 -12.08 26.61 2.43
N GLY A 212 -12.75 26.43 1.32
CA GLY A 212 -12.47 27.11 0.04
C GLY A 212 -11.45 26.37 -0.85
N TYR A 213 -10.83 25.27 -0.37
CA TYR A 213 -9.91 24.48 -1.18
C TYR A 213 -10.64 23.87 -2.38
N LYS A 214 -10.04 23.98 -3.58
CA LYS A 214 -10.58 23.43 -4.81
C LYS A 214 -9.99 22.04 -5.07
N ILE A 215 -10.81 21.03 -4.92
CA ILE A 215 -10.44 19.63 -5.29
C ILE A 215 -10.64 19.46 -6.78
N CYS A 216 -9.62 18.95 -7.48
CA CYS A 216 -9.71 18.62 -8.89
C CYS A 216 -9.40 17.14 -9.14
N LEU A 217 -9.85 16.62 -10.28
CA LEU A 217 -9.67 15.18 -10.62
C LEU A 217 -8.22 14.72 -10.62
N LEU A 218 -7.29 15.58 -11.00
CA LEU A 218 -5.86 15.26 -11.07
C LEU A 218 -5.17 15.17 -9.70
N TYR A 219 -5.77 15.78 -8.66
CA TYR A 219 -5.22 15.77 -7.29
C TYR A 219 -5.91 14.76 -6.37
N THR A 220 -6.93 14.04 -6.86
CA THR A 220 -7.61 13.01 -6.07
C THR A 220 -6.90 11.66 -6.09
N SER A 221 -5.85 11.52 -6.92
CA SER A 221 -5.01 10.34 -6.90
C SER A 221 -3.82 10.54 -5.96
N PRO A 222 -3.70 9.75 -4.89
CA PRO A 222 -2.55 9.82 -3.99
C PRO A 222 -1.30 9.14 -4.58
N SER A 223 -1.38 8.59 -5.79
CA SER A 223 -0.28 7.84 -6.40
C SER A 223 0.43 8.65 -7.49
N PRO A 224 1.76 8.78 -7.44
CA PRO A 224 2.54 9.31 -8.55
C PRO A 224 2.38 8.54 -9.87
N ARG A 225 1.87 7.30 -9.82
CA ARG A 225 1.60 6.47 -11.01
C ARG A 225 0.42 6.96 -11.84
N ASP A 226 -0.52 7.69 -11.22
CA ASP A 226 -1.74 8.12 -11.92
C ASP A 226 -1.54 9.40 -12.73
N GLY A 227 -0.39 10.07 -12.60
CA GLY A 227 0.04 11.21 -13.40
C GLY A 227 0.95 10.86 -14.60
N ALA A 228 1.30 9.61 -14.78
CA ALA A 228 2.27 9.17 -15.79
C ALA A 228 1.63 8.48 -17.03
N THR A 229 0.35 8.65 -17.24
CA THR A 229 -0.32 8.19 -18.46
C THR A 229 -0.78 9.38 -19.28
N SER A 230 0.13 9.94 -20.02
CA SER A 230 -0.14 10.69 -21.26
C SER A 230 0.61 10.02 -22.37
#